data_723effc9c81332e9e6ffa7cdc38de786
#
_entry.id   723effc9c81332e9e6ffa7cdc38de786
#
_cell.length_a   1.000
_cell.length_b   1.000
_cell.length_c   1.000
_cell.angle_alpha   90.00
_cell.angle_beta   90.00
_cell.angle_gamma   90.00
#
_symmetry.space_group_name_H-M   'P 1'
#
loop_
_entity.id
_entity.type
_entity.pdbx_description
1 polymer ?
#
loop_
_entity_poly.entity_id
_entity_poly.type
_entity_poly.pdbx_seq_one_letter_code
_entity_poly.pdbx_strand_id
1 'polypeptide(L)' 'MNLFYSPHIDINKKRITLEDQENRHLVKVLRKTKGDLVKVTDGNGNVYDCNIIEINKNLSLIHI' A
#
# COMPACT_ATOMS: atom_id res chain seq x y z
N MET A 1 5.09 13.62 -1.88
CA MET A 1 5.42 12.41 -1.13
C MET A 1 4.23 11.46 -1.15
N ASN A 2 4.45 10.22 -1.53
CA ASN A 2 3.37 9.25 -1.68
C ASN A 2 3.25 8.40 -0.42
N LEU A 3 2.53 8.91 0.56
CA LEU A 3 2.34 8.22 1.82
C LEU A 3 0.90 7.72 1.93
N PHE A 4 0.74 6.43 2.19
CA PHE A 4 -0.56 5.80 2.39
C PHE A 4 -0.75 5.44 3.84
N TYR A 5 -1.98 5.59 4.30
CA TYR A 5 -2.38 5.11 5.61
C TYR A 5 -3.06 3.76 5.46
N SER A 6 -2.61 2.77 6.23
CA SER A 6 -3.26 1.46 6.28
C SER A 6 -3.26 0.95 7.71
N PRO A 7 -4.43 0.76 8.32
CA PRO A 7 -4.51 0.18 9.66
C PRO A 7 -4.31 -1.35 9.65
N HIS A 8 -4.35 -1.98 8.48
CA HIS A 8 -4.29 -3.42 8.36
C HIS A 8 -2.93 -3.88 7.84
N ILE A 9 -1.90 -3.66 8.65
CA ILE A 9 -0.54 -4.07 8.31
C ILE A 9 -0.22 -5.38 9.02
N ASP A 10 0.11 -6.41 8.25
CA ASP A 10 0.54 -7.68 8.81
C ASP A 10 2.07 -7.70 8.87
N ILE A 11 2.61 -7.32 10.01
CA ILE A 11 4.05 -7.23 10.23
C ILE A 11 4.70 -8.62 10.12
N ASN A 12 4.02 -9.66 10.59
CA ASN A 12 4.56 -11.01 10.58
C ASN A 12 4.76 -11.53 9.15
N LYS A 13 3.81 -11.23 8.28
CA LYS A 13 3.89 -11.61 6.87
C LYS A 13 4.54 -10.53 6.01
N LYS A 14 4.81 -9.38 6.58
CA LYS A 14 5.37 -8.23 5.89
C LYS A 14 4.53 -7.83 4.68
N ARG A 15 3.20 -7.85 4.86
CA ARG A 15 2.25 -7.56 3.80
C ARG A 15 1.25 -6.52 4.23
N ILE A 16 0.81 -5.75 3.25
CA ILE A 16 -0.24 -4.75 3.41
C ILE A 16 -1.22 -4.96 2.28
N THR A 17 -2.52 -4.97 2.63
CA THR A 17 -3.58 -5.04 1.64
C THR A 17 -4.29 -3.70 1.62
N LEU A 18 -4.32 -3.06 0.47
CA LEU A 18 -5.09 -1.83 0.26
C LEU A 18 -6.39 -2.20 -0.43
N GLU A 19 -7.51 -1.75 0.13
CA GLU A 19 -8.84 -2.05 -0.38
C GLU A 19 -9.61 -0.78 -0.65
N ASP A 20 -10.63 -0.88 -1.51
CA ASP A 20 -11.59 0.18 -1.74
C ASP A 20 -10.95 1.53 -2.07
N GLN A 21 -11.12 2.49 -1.18
CA GLN A 21 -10.69 3.86 -1.39
C GLN A 21 -9.18 4.00 -1.51
N GLU A 22 -8.44 3.30 -0.66
CA GLU A 22 -6.99 3.32 -0.68
C GLU A 22 -6.45 2.72 -1.97
N ASN A 23 -7.05 1.63 -2.42
CA ASN A 23 -6.66 1.01 -3.68
C ASN A 23 -6.94 1.94 -4.86
N ARG A 24 -8.09 2.58 -4.85
CA ARG A 24 -8.47 3.54 -5.89
C ARG A 24 -7.51 4.72 -5.92
N HIS A 25 -7.13 5.21 -4.75
CA HIS A 25 -6.16 6.31 -4.66
C HIS A 25 -4.81 5.91 -5.25
N LEU A 26 -4.33 4.72 -4.91
CA LEU A 26 -3.06 4.21 -5.43
C LEU A 26 -3.07 4.12 -6.95
N VAL A 27 -4.10 3.53 -7.50
CA VAL A 27 -4.16 3.23 -8.93
C VAL A 27 -4.51 4.45 -9.77
N LYS A 28 -5.55 5.20 -9.36
CA LYS A 28 -6.09 6.29 -10.20
C LYS A 28 -5.42 7.63 -9.95
N VAL A 29 -5.08 7.94 -8.72
CA VAL A 29 -4.52 9.24 -8.39
C VAL A 29 -3.01 9.25 -8.55
N LEU A 30 -2.34 8.28 -7.93
CA LEU A 30 -0.88 8.20 -7.98
C LEU A 30 -0.35 7.41 -9.16
N ARG A 31 -1.22 6.67 -9.84
CA ARG A 31 -0.89 5.88 -11.03
C ARG A 31 0.25 4.90 -10.77
N LYS A 32 0.26 4.30 -9.58
CA LYS A 32 1.25 3.30 -9.24
C LYS A 32 0.94 1.98 -9.90
N THR A 33 1.99 1.23 -10.19
CA THR A 33 1.86 -0.07 -10.83
C THR A 33 2.71 -1.10 -10.09
N LYS A 34 2.57 -2.35 -10.50
CA LYS A 34 3.34 -3.45 -9.95
C LYS A 34 4.84 -3.15 -10.07
N GLY A 35 5.54 -3.31 -8.96
CA GLY A 35 6.96 -3.04 -8.88
C GLY A 35 7.31 -1.65 -8.39
N ASP A 36 6.34 -0.74 -8.32
CA ASP A 36 6.60 0.60 -7.82
C ASP A 36 6.82 0.61 -6.31
N LEU A 37 7.53 1.63 -5.84
CA LEU A 37 7.77 1.83 -4.41
C LEU A 37 6.75 2.79 -3.84
N VAL A 38 6.27 2.47 -2.64
CA VAL A 38 5.36 3.35 -1.90
C VAL A 38 5.75 3.36 -0.42
N LYS A 39 5.38 4.42 0.27
CA LYS A 39 5.52 4.50 1.72
C LYS A 39 4.15 4.35 2.36
N VAL A 40 4.08 3.52 3.40
CA VAL A 40 2.84 3.24 4.10
C VAL A 40 3.04 3.47 5.58
N THR A 41 2.07 4.15 6.20
CA THR A 41 2.08 4.35 7.65
C THR A 41 0.92 3.62 8.30
N ASP A 42 1.14 3.13 9.52
CA ASP A 42 0.09 2.51 10.32
C ASP A 42 -0.67 3.53 11.17
N GLY A 43 -0.25 4.79 11.12
CA GLY A 43 -0.87 5.84 11.93
C GLY A 43 -0.33 5.94 13.35
N ASN A 44 0.62 5.07 13.72
CA ASN A 44 1.22 5.04 15.06
C ASN A 44 2.66 5.53 15.10
N GLY A 45 3.03 6.32 14.09
CA GLY A 45 4.38 6.86 13.99
C GLY A 45 5.35 6.00 13.20
N ASN A 46 4.88 4.88 12.66
CA ASN A 46 5.71 3.99 11.85
C ASN A 46 5.46 4.25 10.37
N VAL A 47 6.54 4.28 9.59
CA VAL A 47 6.46 4.40 8.13
C VAL A 47 7.28 3.27 7.53
N TYR A 48 6.70 2.59 6.56
CA TYR A 48 7.31 1.44 5.92
C TYR A 48 7.57 1.72 4.45
N ASP A 49 8.75 1.37 3.98
CA ASP A 49 9.08 1.40 2.56
C ASP A 49 8.63 0.09 1.95
N CYS A 50 7.78 0.15 0.94
CA CYS A 50 7.09 -1.02 0.42
C CYS A 50 7.19 -1.11 -1.08
N ASN A 51 7.05 -2.34 -1.59
CA ASN A 51 6.96 -2.62 -3.02
C ASN A 51 5.55 -3.11 -3.35
N ILE A 52 5.02 -2.65 -4.47
CA ILE A 52 3.72 -3.13 -4.93
C ILE A 52 3.92 -4.48 -5.62
N ILE A 53 3.32 -5.53 -5.06
CA ILE A 53 3.42 -6.89 -5.59
C ILE A 53 2.39 -7.13 -6.67
N GLU A 54 1.16 -6.71 -6.42
CA GLU A 54 0.04 -6.97 -7.31
C GLU A 54 -1.01 -5.89 -7.18
N ILE A 55 -1.62 -5.53 -8.30
CA ILE A 55 -2.73 -4.59 -8.34
C ILE A 55 -3.90 -5.28 -9.03
N ASN A 56 -5.00 -5.43 -8.31
CA ASN A 56 -6.25 -5.94 -8.84
C ASN A 56 -7.29 -4.82 -8.87
N LYS A 57 -8.43 -5.12 -9.48
CA LYS A 57 -9.51 -4.15 -9.62
C LYS A 57 -9.98 -3.59 -8.27
N ASN A 58 -10.05 -4.43 -7.27
CA ASN A 58 -10.62 -4.07 -5.96
C ASN A 58 -9.61 -3.99 -4.84
N LEU A 59 -8.39 -4.50 -5.03
CA LEU A 59 -7.38 -4.47 -3.98
C LEU A 59 -5.98 -4.50 -4.56
N SER A 60 -5.03 -4.06 -3.75
CA SER A 60 -3.61 -4.14 -4.08
C SER A 60 -2.86 -4.82 -2.95
N LEU A 61 -1.89 -5.64 -3.30
CA LEU A 61 -1.00 -6.30 -2.34
C LEU A 61 0.35 -5.62 -2.35
N ILE A 62 0.84 -5.29 -1.16
CA ILE A 62 2.08 -4.54 -0.99
C ILE A 62 2.97 -5.31 -0.03
N HIS A 63 4.24 -5.40 -0.36
CA HIS A 63 5.24 -6.10 0.46
C HIS A 63 6.18 -5.08 1.10
N ILE A 64 6.37 -5.21 2.39
CA ILE A 64 7.26 -4.37 3.19
C ILE A 64 8.72 -4.74 2.95
#